data_fc4825b4b83d58a571dde9aed77cbde6
#
_entry.id   fc4825b4b83d58a571dde9aed77cbde6
#
_cell.length_a   1.000
_cell.length_b   1.000
_cell.length_c   1.000
_cell.angle_alpha   90.00
_cell.angle_beta   90.00
_cell.angle_gamma   90.00
#
_symmetry.space_group_name_H-M   'P 1'
#
loop_
_entity.id
_entity.type
_entity.pdbx_description
1 polymer ?
#
loop_
_entity_poly.entity_id
_entity_poly.type
_entity_poly.pdbx_seq_one_letter_code
_entity_poly.pdbx_strand_id
1 'polypeptide(L)'
;KKNSTTMKISATALALASLTGLCYSFTTTNTGSFKIRPASSTAILSATVEEAATYADPSRYLSDHPKNNVPPHIAALVGRGLHTRPDHPIGIIRAKIQEYFASLPNEYIVYDAEDPIVTTTQCFDDLRIAPDHPGRSPSDTYYLDDSTLLRTHTSAHQSEHLRSGVDCFLCAGDVYRRDEIDSSHYPAFHQLEAVKLFPKEDMAGADGLSGEDWENSAECKVIAEDLKKTLEGLMDHLFGETEKKWSEDYFPFTTPSYELEIKYEGEWLEVLGCGVVHEEVLEMADRADRRGWAFGLGLERLAMILFEIPDIRLFWSDDDRFHSQFKEGQITKFKSYSKYPPVLKDIAFWIPEGFEENDFFELGRGIAGDLVERMELIDEFTNPKKGKTSKCYRITYRSMDRSLTNEEIDALQDELRERVLDLGVEVR
;
A
#
# COMPACT_ATOMS: atom_id res chain seq x y z
N LYS A 1 -32.17 -14.27 57.43
CA LYS A 1 -31.03 -13.42 57.75
C LYS A 1 -30.06 -13.63 56.61
N LYS A 2 -29.98 -12.68 55.68
CA LYS A 2 -28.98 -12.64 54.58
C LYS A 2 -27.75 -11.92 55.15
N ASN A 3 -26.62 -12.64 55.24
CA ASN A 3 -25.35 -12.01 55.51
C ASN A 3 -24.82 -11.40 54.19
N SER A 4 -24.76 -10.08 54.13
CA SER A 4 -24.09 -9.32 53.10
C SER A 4 -22.61 -9.17 53.53
N THR A 5 -21.74 -9.89 52.89
CA THR A 5 -20.30 -9.72 53.10
C THR A 5 -19.76 -8.73 52.04
N THR A 6 -19.63 -7.49 52.44
CA THR A 6 -19.01 -6.44 51.60
C THR A 6 -17.50 -6.62 51.64
N MET A 7 -16.93 -7.09 50.57
CA MET A 7 -15.48 -7.23 50.43
C MET A 7 -14.85 -5.85 50.09
N LYS A 8 -14.05 -5.33 50.99
CA LYS A 8 -13.30 -4.09 50.75
C LYS A 8 -12.11 -4.41 49.83
N ILE A 9 -12.14 -3.89 48.61
CA ILE A 9 -11.02 -3.92 47.71
C ILE A 9 -10.02 -2.86 48.16
N SER A 10 -8.73 -3.24 48.30
CA SER A 10 -7.66 -2.34 48.73
C SER A 10 -7.43 -1.23 47.72
N ALA A 11 -7.21 -0.01 48.18
CA ALA A 11 -6.95 1.17 47.36
C ALA A 11 -5.70 1.01 46.43
N THR A 12 -4.82 0.08 46.72
CA THR A 12 -3.63 -0.22 45.93
C THR A 12 -3.96 -0.95 44.60
N ALA A 13 -5.06 -1.71 44.54
CA ALA A 13 -5.48 -2.39 43.33
C ALA A 13 -6.15 -1.44 42.32
N LEU A 14 -6.77 -0.36 42.81
CA LEU A 14 -7.35 0.68 41.95
C LEU A 14 -6.32 1.63 41.34
N ALA A 15 -5.19 1.86 42.04
CA ALA A 15 -4.13 2.76 41.58
C ALA A 15 -3.28 2.17 40.44
N LEU A 16 -3.18 0.82 40.37
CA LEU A 16 -2.46 0.17 39.24
C LEU A 16 -3.31 0.10 37.95
N ALA A 17 -4.65 0.10 38.07
CA ALA A 17 -5.52 0.04 36.91
C ALA A 17 -5.63 1.37 36.14
N SER A 18 -5.28 2.49 36.78
CA SER A 18 -5.31 3.82 36.15
C SER A 18 -4.05 4.17 35.35
N LEU A 19 -2.99 3.39 35.48
CA LEU A 19 -1.69 3.63 34.82
C LEU A 19 -1.49 2.81 33.52
N THR A 20 -2.33 1.81 33.25
CA THR A 20 -2.12 0.89 32.11
C THR A 20 -3.25 0.90 31.09
N GLY A 21 -4.31 1.71 31.25
CA GLY A 21 -5.43 1.79 30.28
C GLY A 21 -6.18 0.48 29.99
N LEU A 22 -5.98 -0.58 30.78
CA LEU A 22 -6.60 -1.89 30.59
C LEU A 22 -7.96 -1.95 31.26
N CYS A 23 -9.02 -2.14 30.47
CA CYS A 23 -10.36 -2.46 30.99
C CYS A 23 -10.45 -3.95 31.38
N TYR A 24 -10.90 -4.24 32.62
CA TYR A 24 -11.12 -5.61 33.08
C TYR A 24 -12.63 -5.88 33.23
N SER A 25 -13.10 -6.98 32.68
CA SER A 25 -14.46 -7.47 32.96
C SER A 25 -14.41 -8.61 33.97
N PHE A 26 -15.34 -8.62 34.93
CA PHE A 26 -15.41 -9.62 35.98
C PHE A 26 -16.60 -10.54 35.72
N THR A 27 -16.35 -11.83 35.56
CA THR A 27 -17.40 -12.87 35.54
C THR A 27 -17.21 -13.83 36.70
N THR A 28 -18.31 -14.11 37.42
CA THR A 28 -18.33 -15.12 38.49
C THR A 28 -18.75 -16.47 37.93
N THR A 29 -17.92 -17.49 38.14
CA THR A 29 -18.31 -18.89 37.90
C THR A 29 -18.81 -19.53 39.21
N ASN A 30 -19.71 -20.52 39.09
CA ASN A 30 -20.38 -21.20 40.24
C ASN A 30 -19.42 -21.95 41.17
N THR A 31 -18.11 -21.94 40.96
CA THR A 31 -17.12 -22.68 41.76
C THR A 31 -16.23 -21.79 42.64
N GLY A 32 -16.55 -20.48 42.77
CA GLY A 32 -15.80 -19.59 43.66
C GLY A 32 -14.41 -19.20 43.23
N SER A 33 -14.00 -19.59 42.04
CA SER A 33 -12.67 -19.26 41.45
C SER A 33 -12.84 -18.05 40.51
N PHE A 34 -12.09 -16.97 40.74
CA PHE A 34 -12.05 -15.81 39.87
C PHE A 34 -11.03 -16.05 38.75
N LYS A 35 -11.48 -16.12 37.50
CA LYS A 35 -10.60 -15.97 36.35
C LYS A 35 -10.67 -14.52 35.85
N ILE A 36 -9.56 -13.84 35.94
CA ILE A 36 -9.38 -12.56 35.24
C ILE A 36 -9.08 -12.91 33.79
N ARG A 37 -10.04 -12.66 32.89
CA ARG A 37 -9.73 -12.57 31.46
C ARG A 37 -9.50 -11.08 31.17
N PRO A 38 -8.47 -10.68 30.43
CA PRO A 38 -8.46 -9.37 29.85
C PRO A 38 -9.74 -9.28 28.99
N ALA A 39 -10.51 -8.23 29.17
CA ALA A 39 -11.55 -7.87 28.20
C ALA A 39 -10.81 -7.73 26.86
N SER A 40 -11.36 -8.27 25.77
CA SER A 40 -10.84 -8.10 24.44
C SER A 40 -10.62 -6.60 24.21
N SER A 41 -9.42 -6.14 24.54
CA SER A 41 -8.94 -4.87 24.03
C SER A 41 -8.57 -5.18 22.59
N THR A 42 -9.16 -4.48 21.66
CA THR A 42 -8.59 -4.30 20.33
C THR A 42 -7.12 -3.95 20.59
N ALA A 43 -6.25 -4.94 20.54
CA ALA A 43 -4.82 -4.72 20.69
C ALA A 43 -4.40 -4.06 19.36
N ILE A 44 -4.57 -2.75 19.31
CA ILE A 44 -3.87 -1.93 18.32
C ILE A 44 -2.42 -2.06 18.74
N LEU A 45 -1.70 -2.99 18.12
CA LEU A 45 -0.26 -2.98 18.10
C LEU A 45 0.15 -1.82 17.15
N SER A 46 -0.07 -0.59 17.58
CA SER A 46 0.54 0.56 16.93
C SER A 46 1.99 0.63 17.40
N ALA A 47 2.92 0.83 16.46
CA ALA A 47 4.27 1.23 16.82
C ALA A 47 4.20 2.40 17.79
N THR A 48 5.10 2.41 18.76
CA THR A 48 5.23 3.58 19.65
C THR A 48 5.66 4.77 18.82
N VAL A 49 5.37 5.99 19.28
CA VAL A 49 5.82 7.24 18.63
C VAL A 49 7.34 7.26 18.42
N GLU A 50 8.10 6.56 19.28
CA GLU A 50 9.56 6.40 19.15
C GLU A 50 9.95 5.48 17.97
N GLU A 51 9.23 4.39 17.72
CA GLU A 51 9.48 3.49 16.60
C GLU A 51 9.14 4.16 15.26
N ALA A 52 8.00 4.85 15.18
CA ALA A 52 7.65 5.63 13.99
C ALA A 52 8.67 6.75 13.69
N ALA A 53 9.28 7.36 14.71
CA ALA A 53 10.32 8.36 14.54
C ALA A 53 11.63 7.78 13.95
N THR A 54 11.91 6.49 14.17
CA THR A 54 13.10 5.84 13.58
C THR A 54 12.98 5.59 12.10
N TYR A 55 11.76 5.40 11.58
CA TYR A 55 11.53 5.19 10.14
C TYR A 55 11.63 6.49 9.33
N ALA A 56 11.41 7.62 9.95
CA ALA A 56 11.49 8.94 9.31
C ALA A 56 12.92 9.49 9.13
N ASP A 57 13.97 8.75 9.51
CA ASP A 57 15.36 9.17 9.29
C ASP A 57 15.85 8.74 7.89
N PRO A 58 16.00 9.66 6.91
CA PRO A 58 16.44 9.34 5.57
C PRO A 58 17.80 8.66 5.50
N SER A 59 18.70 8.91 6.47
CA SER A 59 20.04 8.33 6.49
C SER A 59 20.02 6.80 6.59
N ARG A 60 18.95 6.24 7.11
CA ARG A 60 18.73 4.79 7.23
C ARG A 60 18.66 4.08 5.87
N TYR A 61 18.23 4.79 4.84
CA TYR A 61 17.98 4.25 3.50
C TYR A 61 19.12 4.54 2.52
N LEU A 62 20.07 5.39 2.91
CA LEU A 62 21.19 5.81 2.10
C LEU A 62 22.46 5.07 2.55
N SER A 63 23.08 4.33 1.64
CA SER A 63 24.35 3.64 1.92
C SER A 63 25.23 3.59 0.68
N ASP A 64 26.54 3.35 0.88
CA ASP A 64 27.51 3.15 -0.21
C ASP A 64 27.48 1.72 -0.78
N HIS A 65 26.46 0.91 -0.45
CA HIS A 65 26.35 -0.45 -0.98
C HIS A 65 26.12 -0.41 -2.49
N PRO A 66 26.84 -1.20 -3.31
CA PRO A 66 26.75 -1.14 -4.77
C PRO A 66 25.34 -1.45 -5.34
N LYS A 67 24.51 -2.14 -4.58
CA LYS A 67 23.12 -2.45 -4.95
C LYS A 67 22.11 -1.43 -4.44
N ASN A 68 22.52 -0.50 -3.57
CA ASN A 68 21.62 0.54 -3.10
C ASN A 68 21.27 1.48 -4.27
N ASN A 69 20.00 1.48 -4.65
CA ASN A 69 19.46 2.36 -5.68
C ASN A 69 18.38 3.31 -5.13
N VAL A 70 18.30 3.48 -3.79
CA VAL A 70 17.38 4.42 -3.14
C VAL A 70 17.96 5.83 -3.23
N PRO A 71 17.37 6.75 -4.01
CA PRO A 71 17.89 8.10 -4.08
C PRO A 71 17.41 8.96 -2.90
N PRO A 72 18.09 10.07 -2.59
CA PRO A 72 17.77 10.92 -1.43
C PRO A 72 16.33 11.43 -1.39
N HIS A 73 15.73 11.74 -2.53
CA HIS A 73 14.35 12.23 -2.58
C HIS A 73 13.32 11.13 -2.24
N ILE A 74 13.60 9.86 -2.54
CA ILE A 74 12.77 8.73 -2.10
C ILE A 74 12.96 8.46 -0.61
N ALA A 75 14.22 8.46 -0.13
CA ALA A 75 14.50 8.31 1.30
C ALA A 75 13.77 9.36 2.16
N ALA A 76 13.58 10.57 1.64
CA ALA A 76 12.84 11.65 2.32
C ALA A 76 11.32 11.44 2.39
N LEU A 77 10.76 10.53 1.59
CA LEU A 77 9.33 10.18 1.63
C LEU A 77 9.02 9.11 2.67
N VAL A 78 10.03 8.29 3.03
CA VAL A 78 9.83 7.14 3.92
C VAL A 78 9.45 7.61 5.32
N GLY A 79 8.46 6.94 5.92
CA GLY A 79 8.04 7.19 7.29
C GLY A 79 7.21 8.47 7.49
N ARG A 80 6.73 9.12 6.43
CA ARG A 80 5.83 10.29 6.57
C ARG A 80 4.49 9.95 7.21
N GLY A 81 4.08 8.68 7.19
CA GLY A 81 2.93 8.16 7.92
C GLY A 81 1.59 8.80 7.55
N LEU A 82 1.37 9.16 6.26
CA LEU A 82 0.16 9.85 5.83
C LEU A 82 -1.11 9.06 6.12
N HIS A 83 -1.03 7.74 6.07
CA HIS A 83 -2.13 6.82 6.37
C HIS A 83 -2.53 6.81 7.85
N THR A 84 -1.69 7.30 8.76
CA THR A 84 -2.00 7.39 10.20
C THR A 84 -2.52 8.76 10.63
N ARG A 85 -2.47 9.77 9.75
CA ARG A 85 -2.93 11.13 10.04
C ARG A 85 -4.45 11.22 9.93
N PRO A 86 -5.18 11.55 11.00
CA PRO A 86 -6.65 11.50 11.01
C PRO A 86 -7.31 12.57 10.14
N ASP A 87 -6.61 13.67 9.86
CA ASP A 87 -7.05 14.80 9.04
C ASP A 87 -6.48 14.78 7.61
N HIS A 88 -5.80 13.70 7.23
CA HIS A 88 -5.27 13.50 5.89
C HIS A 88 -6.20 12.58 5.07
N PRO A 89 -6.45 12.84 3.76
CA PRO A 89 -7.34 12.00 2.95
C PRO A 89 -7.02 10.50 3.02
N ILE A 90 -5.73 10.14 2.97
CA ILE A 90 -5.28 8.73 3.07
C ILE A 90 -5.64 8.14 4.44
N GLY A 91 -5.40 8.88 5.53
CA GLY A 91 -5.76 8.44 6.88
C GLY A 91 -7.26 8.33 7.09
N ILE A 92 -8.04 9.23 6.49
CA ILE A 92 -9.51 9.18 6.53
C ILE A 92 -10.03 7.92 5.83
N ILE A 93 -9.53 7.59 4.63
CA ILE A 93 -9.92 6.37 3.90
C ILE A 93 -9.53 5.13 4.70
N ARG A 94 -8.29 5.05 5.19
CA ARG A 94 -7.86 3.94 6.05
C ARG A 94 -8.79 3.76 7.26
N ALA A 95 -9.11 4.85 7.96
CA ALA A 95 -9.99 4.79 9.13
C ALA A 95 -11.40 4.29 8.78
N LYS A 96 -11.96 4.70 7.63
CA LYS A 96 -13.26 4.21 7.16
C LYS A 96 -13.25 2.73 6.80
N ILE A 97 -12.17 2.23 6.21
CA ILE A 97 -12.00 0.80 5.96
C ILE A 97 -11.94 0.04 7.28
N GLN A 98 -11.18 0.52 8.25
CA GLN A 98 -11.10 -0.10 9.58
C GLN A 98 -12.46 -0.08 10.31
N GLU A 99 -13.23 1.01 10.19
CA GLU A 99 -14.60 1.10 10.73
C GLU A 99 -15.51 0.02 10.14
N TYR A 100 -15.45 -0.19 8.83
CA TYR A 100 -16.20 -1.26 8.17
C TYR A 100 -15.82 -2.64 8.71
N PHE A 101 -14.52 -2.96 8.76
CA PHE A 101 -14.04 -4.25 9.25
C PHE A 101 -14.35 -4.48 10.73
N ALA A 102 -14.33 -3.43 11.55
CA ALA A 102 -14.75 -3.49 12.95
C ALA A 102 -16.25 -3.77 13.12
N SER A 103 -17.07 -3.51 12.10
CA SER A 103 -18.52 -3.84 12.10
C SER A 103 -18.80 -5.30 11.74
N LEU A 104 -17.83 -6.03 11.21
CA LEU A 104 -17.97 -7.43 10.83
C LEU A 104 -17.90 -8.35 12.06
N PRO A 105 -18.44 -9.59 11.96
CA PRO A 105 -18.43 -10.53 13.09
C PRO A 105 -17.05 -10.97 13.58
N ASN A 106 -16.03 -10.96 12.69
CA ASN A 106 -14.66 -11.35 13.00
C ASN A 106 -13.89 -10.16 13.58
N GLU A 107 -13.04 -10.42 14.58
CA GLU A 107 -12.10 -9.42 15.09
C GLU A 107 -10.85 -9.42 14.20
N TYR A 108 -10.49 -8.24 13.67
CA TYR A 108 -9.28 -8.05 12.85
C TYR A 108 -8.22 -7.29 13.65
N ILE A 109 -7.02 -7.85 13.73
CA ILE A 109 -5.87 -7.14 14.28
C ILE A 109 -5.38 -6.12 13.24
N VAL A 110 -5.04 -4.92 13.68
CA VAL A 110 -4.58 -3.84 12.79
C VAL A 110 -3.09 -3.63 12.94
N TYR A 111 -2.37 -3.72 11.82
CA TYR A 111 -0.95 -3.41 11.68
C TYR A 111 -0.79 -2.20 10.75
N ASP A 112 -0.37 -1.07 11.28
CA ASP A 112 -0.23 0.19 10.52
C ASP A 112 1.09 0.93 10.77
N ALA A 113 2.06 0.23 11.35
CA ALA A 113 3.35 0.80 11.75
C ALA A 113 4.54 -0.15 11.48
N GLU A 114 4.41 -1.03 10.47
CA GLU A 114 5.45 -1.97 10.10
C GLU A 114 6.63 -1.24 9.42
N ASP A 115 7.86 -1.72 9.72
CA ASP A 115 9.07 -1.21 9.07
C ASP A 115 8.99 -1.38 7.55
N PRO A 116 9.19 -0.31 6.75
CA PRO A 116 9.17 -0.42 5.30
C PRO A 116 10.36 -1.19 4.71
N ILE A 117 11.44 -1.43 5.47
CA ILE A 117 12.54 -2.29 5.04
C ILE A 117 12.15 -3.74 5.23
N VAL A 118 12.16 -4.49 4.14
CA VAL A 118 11.86 -5.92 4.13
C VAL A 118 12.94 -6.69 3.39
N THR A 119 12.98 -8.01 3.58
CA THR A 119 13.86 -8.90 2.83
C THR A 119 13.24 -9.26 1.47
N THR A 120 14.09 -9.67 0.52
CA THR A 120 13.63 -10.26 -0.76
C THR A 120 12.74 -11.48 -0.53
N THR A 121 13.01 -12.25 0.52
CA THR A 121 12.18 -13.40 0.89
C THR A 121 10.78 -12.96 1.31
N GLN A 122 10.65 -11.99 2.21
CA GLN A 122 9.35 -11.47 2.64
C GLN A 122 8.58 -10.84 1.49
N CYS A 123 9.25 -10.04 0.66
CA CYS A 123 8.59 -9.29 -0.40
C CYS A 123 8.22 -10.15 -1.61
N PHE A 124 8.96 -11.23 -1.87
CA PHE A 124 8.82 -12.00 -3.10
C PHE A 124 8.68 -13.50 -2.88
N ASP A 125 9.65 -14.14 -2.20
CA ASP A 125 9.72 -15.61 -2.16
C ASP A 125 8.53 -16.18 -1.37
N ASP A 126 8.21 -15.64 -0.21
CA ASP A 126 7.07 -16.04 0.63
C ASP A 126 5.71 -15.84 -0.07
N LEU A 127 5.69 -15.07 -1.17
CA LEU A 127 4.51 -14.80 -1.99
C LEU A 127 4.57 -15.49 -3.37
N ARG A 128 5.49 -16.44 -3.55
CA ARG A 128 5.65 -17.19 -4.80
C ARG A 128 5.93 -16.32 -6.04
N ILE A 129 6.38 -15.10 -5.86
CA ILE A 129 6.79 -14.22 -6.97
C ILE A 129 8.10 -14.79 -7.54
N ALA A 130 8.07 -15.19 -8.81
CA ALA A 130 9.18 -15.88 -9.48
C ALA A 130 10.47 -15.04 -9.51
N PRO A 131 11.67 -15.67 -9.48
CA PRO A 131 12.94 -14.93 -9.51
C PRO A 131 13.16 -14.04 -10.73
N ASP A 132 12.52 -14.36 -11.85
CA ASP A 132 12.55 -13.63 -13.13
C ASP A 132 11.37 -12.66 -13.30
N HIS A 133 10.55 -12.47 -12.27
CA HIS A 133 9.42 -11.55 -12.33
C HIS A 133 9.91 -10.09 -12.48
N PRO A 134 9.35 -9.29 -13.41
CA PRO A 134 9.77 -7.90 -13.64
C PRO A 134 9.81 -7.05 -12.39
N GLY A 135 8.84 -7.18 -11.49
CA GLY A 135 8.79 -6.45 -10.21
C GLY A 135 9.96 -6.72 -9.26
N ARG A 136 10.84 -7.71 -9.54
CA ARG A 136 12.11 -7.89 -8.83
C ARG A 136 13.26 -7.11 -9.45
N SER A 137 13.04 -6.51 -10.63
CA SER A 137 14.09 -5.74 -11.29
C SER A 137 14.48 -4.51 -10.48
N PRO A 138 15.77 -4.13 -10.44
CA PRO A 138 16.18 -2.83 -9.91
C PRO A 138 15.57 -1.63 -10.67
N SER A 139 15.03 -1.85 -11.89
CA SER A 139 14.27 -0.84 -12.63
C SER A 139 12.92 -0.52 -11.98
N ASP A 140 12.33 -1.48 -11.23
CA ASP A 140 10.99 -1.37 -10.64
C ASP A 140 11.01 -1.25 -9.11
N THR A 141 12.10 -1.69 -8.47
CA THR A 141 12.23 -1.85 -7.01
C THR A 141 13.41 -1.09 -6.44
N TYR A 142 13.22 -0.47 -5.26
CA TYR A 142 14.27 0.22 -4.51
C TYR A 142 14.97 -0.74 -3.55
N TYR A 143 16.17 -1.16 -3.89
CA TYR A 143 17.04 -2.02 -3.09
C TYR A 143 17.96 -1.22 -2.17
N LEU A 144 18.19 -1.71 -0.95
CA LEU A 144 19.21 -1.18 -0.03
C LEU A 144 20.52 -1.97 -0.13
N ASP A 145 20.41 -3.29 -0.38
CA ASP A 145 21.54 -4.21 -0.58
C ASP A 145 21.11 -5.44 -1.41
N ASP A 146 21.87 -6.55 -1.36
CA ASP A 146 21.58 -7.78 -2.10
C ASP A 146 20.31 -8.52 -1.62
N SER A 147 19.83 -8.23 -0.41
CA SER A 147 18.79 -9.00 0.28
C SER A 147 17.67 -8.17 0.88
N THR A 148 17.84 -6.85 0.95
CA THR A 148 16.87 -5.93 1.55
C THR A 148 16.45 -4.82 0.59
N LEU A 149 15.18 -4.39 0.71
CA LEU A 149 14.53 -3.42 -0.17
C LEU A 149 13.48 -2.62 0.60
N LEU A 150 13.05 -1.51 0.02
CA LEU A 150 11.79 -0.87 0.43
C LEU A 150 10.63 -1.70 -0.12
N ARG A 151 9.68 -2.10 0.75
CA ARG A 151 8.55 -2.97 0.37
C ARG A 151 7.78 -2.41 -0.83
N THR A 152 7.48 -3.26 -1.79
CA THR A 152 6.70 -2.90 -2.99
C THR A 152 5.18 -3.08 -2.79
N HIS A 153 4.78 -3.74 -1.71
CA HIS A 153 3.40 -3.98 -1.28
C HIS A 153 3.38 -4.34 0.22
N THR A 154 2.23 -4.18 0.85
CA THR A 154 2.05 -4.51 2.28
C THR A 154 2.07 -6.01 2.57
N SER A 155 1.77 -6.85 1.56
CA SER A 155 1.79 -8.33 1.69
C SER A 155 3.19 -8.89 2.03
N ALA A 156 4.25 -8.07 1.96
CA ALA A 156 5.58 -8.45 2.46
C ALA A 156 5.59 -8.82 3.94
N HIS A 157 4.61 -8.35 4.72
CA HIS A 157 4.46 -8.69 6.14
C HIS A 157 3.49 -9.84 6.41
N GLN A 158 2.78 -10.32 5.36
CA GLN A 158 1.73 -11.31 5.49
C GLN A 158 2.22 -12.59 6.17
N SER A 159 3.33 -13.16 5.71
CA SER A 159 3.87 -14.40 6.25
C SER A 159 4.27 -14.27 7.73
N GLU A 160 4.79 -13.13 8.15
CA GLU A 160 5.16 -12.87 9.55
C GLU A 160 3.92 -12.83 10.45
N HIS A 161 2.88 -12.08 10.05
CA HIS A 161 1.63 -12.04 10.79
C HIS A 161 0.96 -13.42 10.86
N LEU A 162 0.96 -14.16 9.78
CA LEU A 162 0.44 -15.54 9.76
C LEU A 162 1.20 -16.47 10.69
N ARG A 163 2.54 -16.43 10.70
CA ARG A 163 3.40 -17.22 11.62
C ARG A 163 3.15 -16.87 13.08
N SER A 164 2.73 -15.64 13.38
CA SER A 164 2.35 -15.24 14.74
C SER A 164 1.05 -15.87 15.24
N GLY A 165 0.33 -16.58 14.37
CA GLY A 165 -0.91 -17.30 14.72
C GLY A 165 -2.18 -16.48 14.50
N VAL A 166 -2.11 -15.31 13.85
CA VAL A 166 -3.25 -14.44 13.57
C VAL A 166 -4.04 -14.97 12.37
N ASP A 167 -5.36 -15.11 12.51
CA ASP A 167 -6.27 -15.56 11.45
C ASP A 167 -6.92 -14.42 10.68
N CYS A 168 -7.12 -13.25 11.31
CA CYS A 168 -7.76 -12.09 10.68
C CYS A 168 -6.95 -10.83 10.98
N PHE A 169 -6.49 -10.12 9.97
CA PHE A 169 -5.79 -8.86 10.16
C PHE A 169 -5.99 -7.88 9.00
N LEU A 170 -5.73 -6.61 9.29
CA LEU A 170 -5.53 -5.52 8.34
C LEU A 170 -4.08 -5.06 8.45
N CYS A 171 -3.40 -4.89 7.33
CA CYS A 171 -2.08 -4.30 7.29
C CYS A 171 -2.10 -3.08 6.36
N ALA A 172 -1.70 -1.92 6.87
CA ALA A 172 -1.65 -0.68 6.08
C ALA A 172 -0.27 -0.03 6.21
N GLY A 173 0.21 0.55 5.12
CA GLY A 173 1.49 1.25 5.13
C GLY A 173 1.89 1.80 3.77
N ASP A 174 2.94 2.60 3.80
CA ASP A 174 3.61 3.12 2.64
C ASP A 174 4.33 2.00 1.87
N VAL A 175 4.28 2.07 0.56
CA VAL A 175 4.96 1.14 -0.36
C VAL A 175 5.69 1.92 -1.43
N TYR A 176 6.71 1.30 -2.07
CA TYR A 176 7.67 2.01 -2.91
C TYR A 176 7.91 1.24 -4.21
N ARG A 177 7.66 1.92 -5.33
CA ARG A 177 7.91 1.36 -6.67
C ARG A 177 8.53 2.44 -7.55
N ARG A 178 9.48 2.03 -8.38
CA ARG A 178 9.94 2.87 -9.48
C ARG A 178 8.88 2.78 -10.58
N ASP A 179 8.31 3.91 -10.96
CA ASP A 179 7.13 3.95 -11.80
C ASP A 179 7.16 5.16 -12.74
N GLU A 180 6.24 5.20 -13.70
CA GLU A 180 6.04 6.37 -14.58
C GLU A 180 5.74 7.66 -13.78
N ILE A 181 5.79 8.79 -14.48
CA ILE A 181 5.45 10.09 -13.91
C ILE A 181 4.20 10.61 -14.60
N ASP A 182 3.07 10.54 -13.89
CA ASP A 182 1.82 11.16 -14.28
C ASP A 182 1.01 11.63 -13.06
N SER A 183 -0.24 12.03 -13.27
CA SER A 183 -1.10 12.51 -12.19
C SER A 183 -1.60 11.41 -11.24
N SER A 184 -1.43 10.13 -11.59
CA SER A 184 -1.94 8.96 -10.86
C SER A 184 -0.84 8.02 -10.32
N HIS A 185 0.41 8.16 -10.80
CA HIS A 185 1.55 7.37 -10.37
C HIS A 185 2.56 8.21 -9.59
N TYR A 186 2.99 7.69 -8.46
CA TYR A 186 4.01 8.31 -7.60
C TYR A 186 4.86 7.22 -6.96
N PRO A 187 6.17 7.41 -6.79
CA PRO A 187 7.09 6.35 -6.36
C PRO A 187 6.85 5.86 -4.93
N ALA A 188 6.09 6.59 -4.14
CA ALA A 188 5.64 6.21 -2.81
C ALA A 188 4.12 6.40 -2.74
N PHE A 189 3.42 5.36 -2.28
CA PHE A 189 1.97 5.41 -2.08
C PHE A 189 1.60 4.47 -0.92
N HIS A 190 0.32 4.39 -0.57
CA HIS A 190 -0.11 3.59 0.56
C HIS A 190 -1.02 2.46 0.10
N GLN A 191 -0.78 1.27 0.63
CA GLN A 191 -1.67 0.13 0.47
C GLN A 191 -2.31 -0.25 1.80
N LEU A 192 -3.49 -0.84 1.70
CA LEU A 192 -4.13 -1.58 2.77
C LEU A 192 -4.49 -2.96 2.24
N GLU A 193 -4.11 -3.98 2.99
CA GLU A 193 -4.53 -5.35 2.74
C GLU A 193 -5.31 -5.90 3.92
N ALA A 194 -6.13 -6.91 3.68
CA ALA A 194 -6.66 -7.76 4.73
C ALA A 194 -6.52 -9.22 4.37
N VAL A 195 -6.34 -10.03 5.40
CA VAL A 195 -6.35 -11.49 5.33
C VAL A 195 -7.38 -12.01 6.30
N LYS A 196 -8.13 -13.05 5.88
CA LYS A 196 -9.01 -13.83 6.73
C LYS A 196 -8.81 -15.31 6.48
N LEU A 197 -8.45 -16.02 7.54
CA LEU A 197 -8.28 -17.46 7.51
C LEU A 197 -9.41 -18.19 8.24
N PHE A 198 -9.69 -19.38 7.78
CA PHE A 198 -10.64 -20.33 8.34
C PHE A 198 -9.92 -21.63 8.70
N PRO A 199 -10.30 -22.32 9.78
CA PRO A 199 -9.78 -23.66 10.08
C PRO A 199 -10.09 -24.63 8.93
N LYS A 200 -9.09 -25.38 8.48
CA LYS A 200 -9.26 -26.37 7.41
C LYS A 200 -10.24 -27.49 7.80
N GLU A 201 -10.32 -27.81 9.09
CA GLU A 201 -11.25 -28.81 9.64
C GLU A 201 -12.74 -28.41 9.44
N ASP A 202 -13.03 -27.11 9.35
CA ASP A 202 -14.37 -26.59 9.07
C ASP A 202 -14.73 -26.70 7.59
N MET A 203 -13.75 -27.06 6.74
CA MET A 203 -13.85 -27.15 5.28
C MET A 203 -13.55 -28.58 4.81
N ALA A 204 -14.24 -29.57 5.41
CA ALA A 204 -14.01 -30.99 5.13
C ALA A 204 -14.36 -31.33 3.67
N GLY A 205 -13.40 -31.88 2.92
CA GLY A 205 -13.57 -32.32 1.54
C GLY A 205 -12.52 -31.76 0.56
N ALA A 206 -11.76 -30.74 0.96
CA ALA A 206 -10.78 -30.07 0.10
C ALA A 206 -9.36 -30.65 0.18
N ASP A 207 -9.14 -31.67 1.00
CA ASP A 207 -7.82 -32.24 1.21
C ASP A 207 -7.24 -32.88 -0.05
N GLY A 208 -6.05 -32.42 -0.44
CA GLY A 208 -5.30 -32.95 -1.58
C GLY A 208 -5.77 -32.41 -2.94
N LEU A 209 -6.69 -31.46 -2.99
CA LEU A 209 -7.08 -30.77 -4.21
C LEU A 209 -6.10 -29.64 -4.53
N SER A 210 -5.80 -29.42 -5.81
CA SER A 210 -4.94 -28.33 -6.31
C SER A 210 -5.37 -27.90 -7.71
N GLY A 211 -4.97 -26.69 -8.15
CA GLY A 211 -5.30 -26.14 -9.45
C GLY A 211 -6.81 -26.08 -9.70
N GLU A 212 -7.25 -26.49 -10.89
CA GLU A 212 -8.66 -26.43 -11.29
C GLU A 212 -9.59 -27.25 -10.39
N ASP A 213 -9.11 -28.37 -9.82
CA ASP A 213 -9.91 -29.19 -8.91
C ASP A 213 -10.18 -28.44 -7.60
N TRP A 214 -9.18 -27.70 -7.08
CA TRP A 214 -9.35 -26.81 -5.93
C TRP A 214 -10.30 -25.67 -6.23
N GLU A 215 -10.09 -24.92 -7.31
CA GLU A 215 -10.91 -23.78 -7.70
C GLU A 215 -12.38 -24.15 -7.90
N ASN A 216 -12.64 -25.37 -8.38
CA ASN A 216 -14.00 -25.89 -8.56
C ASN A 216 -14.59 -26.53 -7.31
N SER A 217 -13.83 -26.68 -6.24
CA SER A 217 -14.32 -27.28 -4.99
C SER A 217 -15.41 -26.42 -4.34
N ALA A 218 -16.25 -27.06 -3.52
CA ALA A 218 -17.28 -26.35 -2.76
C ALA A 218 -16.66 -25.41 -1.72
N GLU A 219 -15.55 -25.82 -1.14
CA GLU A 219 -14.81 -25.09 -0.09
C GLU A 219 -14.18 -23.82 -0.63
N CYS A 220 -13.52 -23.88 -1.79
CA CYS A 220 -12.95 -22.72 -2.45
C CYS A 220 -14.05 -21.69 -2.81
N LYS A 221 -15.19 -22.17 -3.32
CA LYS A 221 -16.33 -21.30 -3.62
C LYS A 221 -16.89 -20.59 -2.40
N VAL A 222 -16.99 -21.27 -1.26
CA VAL A 222 -17.43 -20.63 0.01
C VAL A 222 -16.46 -19.53 0.43
N ILE A 223 -15.14 -19.74 0.34
CA ILE A 223 -14.13 -18.73 0.66
C ILE A 223 -14.23 -17.56 -0.30
N ALA A 224 -14.33 -17.82 -1.61
CA ALA A 224 -14.45 -16.79 -2.64
C ALA A 224 -15.75 -15.98 -2.50
N GLU A 225 -16.87 -16.62 -2.11
CA GLU A 225 -18.13 -15.92 -1.84
C GLU A 225 -18.06 -15.04 -0.60
N ASP A 226 -17.43 -15.50 0.49
CA ASP A 226 -17.19 -14.68 1.70
C ASP A 226 -16.31 -13.47 1.38
N LEU A 227 -15.23 -13.65 0.59
CA LEU A 227 -14.38 -12.58 0.10
C LEU A 227 -15.19 -11.56 -0.71
N LYS A 228 -15.89 -12.01 -1.75
CA LYS A 228 -16.66 -11.13 -2.63
C LYS A 228 -17.72 -10.34 -1.87
N LYS A 229 -18.47 -11.01 -1.00
CA LYS A 229 -19.47 -10.35 -0.15
C LYS A 229 -18.85 -9.31 0.78
N THR A 230 -17.70 -9.61 1.38
CA THR A 230 -16.99 -8.68 2.25
C THR A 230 -16.54 -7.44 1.48
N LEU A 231 -15.99 -7.61 0.27
CA LEU A 231 -15.49 -6.50 -0.54
C LEU A 231 -16.60 -5.69 -1.19
N GLU A 232 -17.70 -6.31 -1.62
CA GLU A 232 -18.89 -5.61 -2.08
C GLU A 232 -19.46 -4.71 -0.99
N GLY A 233 -19.55 -5.22 0.25
CA GLY A 233 -19.98 -4.43 1.39
C GLY A 233 -19.02 -3.29 1.76
N LEU A 234 -17.70 -3.50 1.61
CA LEU A 234 -16.71 -2.44 1.77
C LEU A 234 -16.92 -1.32 0.74
N MET A 235 -17.16 -1.67 -0.53
CA MET A 235 -17.43 -0.68 -1.58
C MET A 235 -18.71 0.09 -1.30
N ASP A 236 -19.78 -0.58 -0.86
CA ASP A 236 -21.04 0.08 -0.46
C ASP A 236 -20.85 1.02 0.74
N HIS A 237 -19.96 0.66 1.67
CA HIS A 237 -19.62 1.52 2.81
C HIS A 237 -18.86 2.80 2.39
N LEU A 238 -17.96 2.69 1.40
CA LEU A 238 -17.13 3.81 0.95
C LEU A 238 -17.83 4.70 -0.09
N PHE A 239 -18.51 4.10 -1.06
CA PHE A 239 -19.06 4.78 -2.24
C PHE A 239 -20.59 4.88 -2.25
N GLY A 240 -21.28 4.22 -1.30
CA GLY A 240 -22.70 3.95 -1.39
C GLY A 240 -23.00 2.81 -2.36
N GLU A 241 -24.28 2.59 -2.63
CA GLU A 241 -24.72 1.52 -3.54
C GLU A 241 -24.26 1.81 -4.98
N THR A 242 -23.37 0.96 -5.54
CA THR A 242 -22.80 1.07 -6.88
C THR A 242 -22.93 -0.25 -7.65
N GLU A 243 -22.93 -0.17 -8.99
CA GLU A 243 -22.75 -1.36 -9.84
C GLU A 243 -21.33 -1.92 -9.65
N LYS A 244 -21.21 -3.23 -9.50
CA LYS A 244 -19.95 -3.94 -9.27
C LYS A 244 -19.74 -4.98 -10.35
N LYS A 245 -18.48 -5.16 -10.77
CA LYS A 245 -18.09 -6.15 -11.75
C LYS A 245 -16.85 -6.88 -11.27
N TRP A 246 -16.87 -8.19 -11.36
CA TRP A 246 -15.75 -9.06 -11.05
C TRP A 246 -15.12 -9.56 -12.34
N SER A 247 -13.79 -9.48 -12.41
CA SER A 247 -12.95 -10.11 -13.45
C SER A 247 -12.00 -11.11 -12.81
N GLU A 248 -11.66 -12.15 -13.56
CA GLU A 248 -10.61 -13.08 -13.21
C GLU A 248 -9.26 -12.43 -13.50
N ASP A 249 -8.29 -12.66 -12.61
CA ASP A 249 -6.93 -12.19 -12.75
C ASP A 249 -5.95 -13.25 -12.25
N TYR A 250 -4.66 -12.95 -12.28
CA TYR A 250 -3.61 -13.85 -11.84
C TYR A 250 -2.64 -13.15 -10.90
N PHE A 251 -2.59 -13.62 -9.64
CA PHE A 251 -1.54 -13.26 -8.68
C PHE A 251 -0.84 -14.54 -8.20
N PRO A 252 0.52 -14.57 -8.11
CA PRO A 252 1.23 -15.81 -7.75
C PRO A 252 0.86 -16.39 -6.38
N PHE A 253 0.36 -15.55 -5.49
CA PHE A 253 0.07 -15.87 -4.09
C PHE A 253 -1.40 -16.17 -3.80
N THR A 254 -2.29 -16.11 -4.84
CA THR A 254 -3.71 -16.45 -4.71
C THR A 254 -4.18 -17.34 -5.86
N THR A 255 -5.16 -18.22 -5.59
CA THR A 255 -5.83 -19.05 -6.60
C THR A 255 -7.20 -19.51 -6.08
N PRO A 256 -8.33 -19.13 -6.71
CA PRO A 256 -8.44 -18.17 -7.80
C PRO A 256 -8.16 -16.73 -7.39
N SER A 257 -7.81 -15.90 -8.38
CA SER A 257 -7.57 -14.47 -8.22
C SER A 257 -8.62 -13.65 -8.95
N TYR A 258 -8.95 -12.48 -8.42
CA TYR A 258 -9.98 -11.60 -8.95
C TYR A 258 -9.57 -10.14 -8.82
N GLU A 259 -10.17 -9.33 -9.69
CA GLU A 259 -10.23 -7.88 -9.57
C GLU A 259 -11.68 -7.43 -9.40
N LEU A 260 -11.88 -6.39 -8.59
CA LEU A 260 -13.16 -5.73 -8.42
C LEU A 260 -13.14 -4.36 -9.09
N GLU A 261 -14.07 -4.16 -9.99
CA GLU A 261 -14.39 -2.88 -10.60
C GLU A 261 -15.73 -2.36 -10.04
N ILE A 262 -15.82 -1.05 -9.79
CA ILE A 262 -17.08 -0.37 -9.47
C ILE A 262 -17.41 0.65 -10.55
N LYS A 263 -18.70 0.92 -10.74
CA LYS A 263 -19.14 1.98 -11.63
C LYS A 263 -19.36 3.26 -10.83
N TYR A 264 -18.50 4.23 -11.01
CA TYR A 264 -18.57 5.51 -10.33
C TYR A 264 -18.61 6.66 -11.35
N GLU A 265 -19.58 7.56 -11.21
CA GLU A 265 -19.82 8.69 -12.14
C GLU A 265 -19.93 8.31 -13.62
N GLY A 266 -20.33 7.06 -13.89
CA GLY A 266 -20.54 6.55 -15.24
C GLY A 266 -19.38 5.75 -15.82
N GLU A 267 -18.21 5.75 -15.19
CA GLU A 267 -17.00 5.05 -15.61
C GLU A 267 -16.75 3.80 -14.74
N TRP A 268 -16.16 2.77 -15.33
CA TRP A 268 -15.69 1.60 -14.59
C TRP A 268 -14.30 1.85 -14.03
N LEU A 269 -14.15 1.65 -12.73
CA LEU A 269 -12.91 1.86 -12.00
C LEU A 269 -12.50 0.56 -11.31
N GLU A 270 -11.33 0.06 -11.63
CA GLU A 270 -10.66 -0.99 -10.87
C GLU A 270 -10.25 -0.45 -9.50
N VAL A 271 -10.67 -1.11 -8.43
CA VAL A 271 -10.46 -0.62 -7.06
C VAL A 271 -9.53 -1.50 -6.24
N LEU A 272 -9.46 -2.80 -6.53
CA LEU A 272 -8.63 -3.74 -5.79
C LEU A 272 -8.43 -5.07 -6.52
N GLY A 273 -7.30 -5.73 -6.18
CA GLY A 273 -7.04 -7.13 -6.47
C GLY A 273 -7.21 -8.01 -5.23
N CYS A 274 -7.68 -9.25 -5.42
CA CYS A 274 -7.93 -10.17 -4.31
C CYS A 274 -7.94 -11.63 -4.76
N GLY A 275 -8.00 -12.56 -3.81
CA GLY A 275 -8.15 -13.98 -4.14
C GLY A 275 -8.14 -14.90 -2.93
N VAL A 276 -8.31 -16.17 -3.20
CA VAL A 276 -8.11 -17.23 -2.20
C VAL A 276 -6.61 -17.46 -2.03
N VAL A 277 -6.11 -17.39 -0.81
CA VAL A 277 -4.66 -17.51 -0.53
C VAL A 277 -4.17 -18.90 -0.99
N HIS A 278 -3.08 -18.88 -1.76
CA HIS A 278 -2.50 -20.10 -2.29
C HIS A 278 -1.99 -21.00 -1.16
N GLU A 279 -2.18 -22.33 -1.28
CA GLU A 279 -1.82 -23.29 -0.23
C GLU A 279 -0.33 -23.22 0.16
N GLU A 280 0.57 -23.11 -0.83
CA GLU A 280 2.01 -23.02 -0.57
C GLU A 280 2.39 -21.77 0.24
N VAL A 281 1.66 -20.66 0.10
CA VAL A 281 1.88 -19.45 0.92
C VAL A 281 1.54 -19.72 2.38
N LEU A 282 0.44 -20.46 2.64
CA LEU A 282 0.07 -20.87 3.98
C LEU A 282 1.04 -21.89 4.56
N GLU A 283 1.54 -22.82 3.75
CA GLU A 283 2.57 -23.79 4.16
C GLU A 283 3.89 -23.08 4.55
N MET A 284 4.37 -22.15 3.72
CA MET A 284 5.56 -21.34 4.02
C MET A 284 5.40 -20.50 5.29
N ALA A 285 4.17 -20.12 5.63
CA ALA A 285 3.83 -19.38 6.85
C ALA A 285 3.51 -20.28 8.06
N ASP A 286 3.78 -21.60 8.01
CA ASP A 286 3.44 -22.56 9.05
C ASP A 286 1.93 -22.63 9.38
N ARG A 287 1.06 -22.34 8.39
CA ARG A 287 -0.41 -22.30 8.51
C ARG A 287 -1.11 -23.28 7.56
N ALA A 288 -0.50 -24.42 7.29
CA ALA A 288 -1.10 -25.48 6.43
C ALA A 288 -2.45 -26.00 6.94
N ASP A 289 -2.77 -25.76 8.22
CA ASP A 289 -4.04 -26.06 8.89
C ASP A 289 -5.16 -25.04 8.60
N ARG A 290 -4.90 -24.05 7.73
CA ARG A 290 -5.82 -22.97 7.40
C ARG A 290 -6.09 -22.91 5.90
N ARG A 291 -7.20 -22.26 5.55
CA ARG A 291 -7.58 -21.77 4.22
C ARG A 291 -8.16 -20.39 4.39
N GLY A 292 -8.10 -19.54 3.35
CA GLY A 292 -8.65 -18.20 3.49
C GLY A 292 -8.46 -17.34 2.27
N TRP A 293 -8.71 -16.07 2.43
CA TRP A 293 -8.61 -15.08 1.38
C TRP A 293 -7.76 -13.87 1.80
N ALA A 294 -7.29 -13.16 0.78
CA ALA A 294 -6.59 -11.89 0.92
C ALA A 294 -7.05 -10.91 -0.14
N PHE A 295 -6.96 -9.60 0.15
CA PHE A 295 -7.06 -8.54 -0.85
C PHE A 295 -6.07 -7.42 -0.54
N GLY A 296 -5.72 -6.65 -1.58
CA GLY A 296 -4.92 -5.45 -1.45
C GLY A 296 -5.51 -4.31 -2.29
N LEU A 297 -5.48 -3.09 -1.74
CA LEU A 297 -5.94 -1.89 -2.43
C LEU A 297 -5.00 -0.70 -2.21
N GLY A 298 -4.92 0.19 -3.20
CA GLY A 298 -4.23 1.46 -3.11
C GLY A 298 -5.11 2.53 -2.48
N LEU A 299 -4.65 3.12 -1.36
CA LEU A 299 -5.43 4.13 -0.63
C LEU A 299 -5.53 5.45 -1.42
N GLU A 300 -4.47 5.82 -2.16
CA GLU A 300 -4.46 7.02 -3.00
C GLU A 300 -5.52 6.96 -4.10
N ARG A 301 -5.67 5.82 -4.78
CA ARG A 301 -6.68 5.66 -5.84
C ARG A 301 -8.09 5.94 -5.31
N LEU A 302 -8.45 5.35 -4.16
CA LEU A 302 -9.73 5.60 -3.51
C LEU A 302 -9.88 7.06 -3.04
N ALA A 303 -8.81 7.62 -2.47
CA ALA A 303 -8.82 9.00 -2.01
C ALA A 303 -8.94 10.01 -3.17
N MET A 304 -8.24 9.80 -4.28
CA MET A 304 -8.37 10.63 -5.48
C MET A 304 -9.82 10.69 -5.96
N ILE A 305 -10.50 9.55 -5.98
CA ILE A 305 -11.89 9.44 -6.44
C ILE A 305 -12.83 10.12 -5.43
N LEU A 306 -12.78 9.71 -4.16
CA LEU A 306 -13.75 10.14 -3.14
C LEU A 306 -13.61 11.62 -2.76
N PHE A 307 -12.40 12.15 -2.78
CA PHE A 307 -12.13 13.56 -2.47
C PHE A 307 -12.01 14.44 -3.73
N GLU A 308 -12.12 13.87 -4.95
CA GLU A 308 -11.91 14.57 -6.23
C GLU A 308 -10.52 15.27 -6.30
N ILE A 309 -9.48 14.59 -5.82
CA ILE A 309 -8.11 15.08 -5.87
C ILE A 309 -7.51 14.71 -7.24
N PRO A 310 -7.11 15.69 -8.07
CA PRO A 310 -6.77 15.44 -9.46
C PRO A 310 -5.33 14.95 -9.68
N ASP A 311 -4.47 14.99 -8.66
CA ASP A 311 -3.05 14.71 -8.79
C ASP A 311 -2.51 14.10 -7.51
N ILE A 312 -1.89 12.93 -7.64
CA ILE A 312 -1.36 12.13 -6.51
C ILE A 312 -0.28 12.88 -5.71
N ARG A 313 0.48 13.79 -6.35
CA ARG A 313 1.52 14.59 -5.68
C ARG A 313 0.95 15.48 -4.57
N LEU A 314 -0.33 15.86 -4.65
CA LEU A 314 -0.99 16.68 -3.64
C LEU A 314 -1.04 16.03 -2.26
N PHE A 315 -1.11 14.69 -2.20
CA PHE A 315 -1.08 13.97 -0.91
C PHE A 315 0.26 14.16 -0.17
N TRP A 316 1.33 14.37 -0.92
CA TRP A 316 2.70 14.50 -0.39
C TRP A 316 3.10 15.97 -0.17
N SER A 317 2.25 16.91 -0.57
CA SER A 317 2.47 18.35 -0.36
C SER A 317 2.45 18.71 1.13
N ASP A 318 3.30 19.65 1.52
CA ASP A 318 3.29 20.26 2.84
C ASP A 318 2.49 21.57 2.88
N ASP A 319 1.68 21.85 1.83
CA ASP A 319 0.91 23.09 1.70
C ASP A 319 -0.32 23.09 2.62
N ASP A 320 -0.37 24.06 3.52
CA ASP A 320 -1.50 24.25 4.45
C ASP A 320 -2.84 24.44 3.73
N ARG A 321 -2.84 24.96 2.49
CA ARG A 321 -4.05 25.14 1.66
C ARG A 321 -4.64 23.79 1.22
N PHE A 322 -3.81 22.74 1.14
CA PHE A 322 -4.28 21.38 0.92
C PHE A 322 -4.84 20.81 2.23
N HIS A 323 -4.02 20.77 3.26
CA HIS A 323 -4.36 20.09 4.52
C HIS A 323 -5.58 20.70 5.23
N SER A 324 -5.73 22.02 5.22
CA SER A 324 -6.84 22.74 5.88
C SER A 324 -8.23 22.42 5.33
N GLN A 325 -8.31 21.76 4.16
CA GLN A 325 -9.60 21.37 3.55
C GLN A 325 -10.21 20.11 4.15
N PHE A 326 -9.40 19.28 4.82
CA PHE A 326 -9.81 17.97 5.28
C PHE A 326 -9.96 17.94 6.81
N LYS A 327 -10.88 17.09 7.28
CA LYS A 327 -11.15 16.88 8.69
C LYS A 327 -11.37 15.40 8.95
N GLU A 328 -10.95 14.95 10.11
CA GLU A 328 -11.13 13.59 10.59
C GLU A 328 -12.55 13.06 10.31
N GLY A 329 -12.64 11.86 9.75
CA GLY A 329 -13.87 11.14 9.47
C GLY A 329 -14.76 11.69 8.35
N GLN A 330 -14.39 12.84 7.71
CA GLN A 330 -15.22 13.49 6.70
C GLN A 330 -14.60 13.36 5.30
N ILE A 331 -15.38 12.88 4.34
CA ILE A 331 -15.04 12.95 2.91
C ILE A 331 -15.48 14.32 2.40
N THR A 332 -14.51 15.17 2.07
CA THR A 332 -14.74 16.54 1.58
C THR A 332 -14.13 16.68 0.18
N LYS A 333 -14.91 17.08 -0.80
CA LYS A 333 -14.39 17.30 -2.17
C LYS A 333 -13.32 18.39 -2.18
N PHE A 334 -12.17 18.06 -2.77
CA PHE A 334 -11.04 18.96 -2.88
C PHE A 334 -11.38 20.19 -3.75
N LYS A 335 -10.95 21.35 -3.29
CA LYS A 335 -11.05 22.60 -4.05
C LYS A 335 -9.67 23.04 -4.47
N SER A 336 -9.44 23.05 -5.77
CA SER A 336 -8.18 23.57 -6.31
C SER A 336 -7.94 25.01 -5.87
N TYR A 337 -6.81 25.24 -5.23
CA TYR A 337 -6.38 26.57 -4.77
C TYR A 337 -5.45 27.26 -5.77
N SER A 338 -5.02 26.57 -6.81
CA SER A 338 -4.16 27.13 -7.85
C SER A 338 -4.45 26.51 -9.22
N LYS A 339 -4.31 27.33 -10.28
CA LYS A 339 -4.37 26.92 -11.69
C LYS A 339 -3.19 27.52 -12.46
N TYR A 340 -1.98 27.22 -12.03
CA TYR A 340 -0.79 27.66 -12.76
C TYR A 340 -0.63 26.86 -14.05
N PRO A 341 -0.30 27.53 -15.17
CA PRO A 341 -0.15 26.84 -16.45
C PRO A 341 1.11 25.96 -16.44
N PRO A 342 1.07 24.80 -17.10
CA PRO A 342 2.26 23.97 -17.28
C PRO A 342 3.23 24.61 -18.27
N VAL A 343 4.51 24.23 -18.15
CA VAL A 343 5.56 24.47 -19.15
C VAL A 343 5.94 23.14 -19.77
N LEU A 344 5.91 23.06 -21.10
CA LEU A 344 6.20 21.83 -21.84
C LEU A 344 7.61 21.90 -22.40
N LYS A 345 8.40 20.83 -22.25
CA LYS A 345 9.72 20.63 -22.86
C LYS A 345 9.82 19.24 -23.44
N ASP A 346 10.46 19.15 -24.58
CA ASP A 346 10.69 17.86 -25.24
C ASP A 346 12.19 17.50 -25.19
N ILE A 347 12.49 16.19 -25.06
CA ILE A 347 13.82 15.64 -25.17
C ILE A 347 13.76 14.40 -26.05
N ALA A 348 14.67 14.29 -27.00
CA ALA A 348 14.79 13.13 -27.88
C ALA A 348 16.22 12.57 -27.84
N PHE A 349 16.32 11.24 -27.76
CA PHE A 349 17.61 10.56 -27.74
C PHE A 349 17.54 9.17 -28.38
N TRP A 350 18.70 8.66 -28.82
CA TRP A 350 18.86 7.27 -29.25
C TRP A 350 19.11 6.41 -28.03
N ILE A 351 18.34 5.31 -27.89
CA ILE A 351 18.45 4.40 -26.76
C ILE A 351 19.50 3.31 -27.03
N PRO A 352 20.31 2.89 -26.02
CA PRO A 352 21.13 1.71 -26.08
C PRO A 352 20.33 0.42 -25.96
N GLU A 353 20.95 -0.72 -26.18
CA GLU A 353 20.37 -2.03 -25.80
C GLU A 353 20.25 -2.12 -24.28
N GLY A 354 19.11 -2.60 -23.78
CA GLY A 354 18.84 -2.69 -22.34
C GLY A 354 18.46 -1.38 -21.67
N PHE A 355 18.03 -0.36 -22.42
CA PHE A 355 17.50 0.88 -21.85
C PHE A 355 16.18 0.62 -21.14
N GLU A 356 16.11 1.03 -19.87
CA GLU A 356 14.91 0.97 -19.03
C GLU A 356 14.30 2.37 -18.88
N GLU A 357 13.01 2.53 -19.19
CA GLU A 357 12.33 3.83 -19.12
C GLU A 357 12.25 4.36 -17.69
N ASN A 358 12.09 3.47 -16.71
CA ASN A 358 12.05 3.85 -15.30
C ASN A 358 13.35 4.51 -14.81
N ASP A 359 14.50 4.18 -15.38
CA ASP A 359 15.76 4.89 -15.07
C ASP A 359 15.72 6.34 -15.55
N PHE A 360 15.10 6.60 -16.70
CA PHE A 360 14.90 7.94 -17.21
C PHE A 360 13.85 8.73 -16.38
N PHE A 361 12.76 8.10 -15.99
CA PHE A 361 11.76 8.71 -15.12
C PHE A 361 12.34 9.04 -13.74
N GLU A 362 13.13 8.13 -13.17
CA GLU A 362 13.81 8.37 -11.89
C GLU A 362 14.82 9.53 -11.97
N LEU A 363 15.55 9.65 -13.07
CA LEU A 363 16.42 10.77 -13.32
C LEU A 363 15.66 12.09 -13.36
N GLY A 364 14.52 12.13 -14.05
CA GLY A 364 13.64 13.29 -14.13
C GLY A 364 13.13 13.72 -12.75
N ARG A 365 12.68 12.77 -11.93
CA ARG A 365 12.30 13.03 -10.52
C ARG A 365 13.46 13.56 -9.69
N GLY A 366 14.63 12.95 -9.84
CA GLY A 366 15.82 13.36 -9.09
C GLY A 366 16.26 14.78 -9.35
N ILE A 367 16.05 15.28 -10.59
CA ILE A 367 16.44 16.64 -11.01
C ILE A 367 15.37 17.67 -10.63
N ALA A 368 14.11 17.40 -10.95
CA ALA A 368 13.05 18.40 -10.89
C ALA A 368 12.02 18.12 -9.78
N GLY A 369 12.09 17.00 -9.11
CA GLY A 369 11.16 16.64 -8.02
C GLY A 369 9.70 16.73 -8.46
N ASP A 370 8.85 17.24 -7.58
CA ASP A 370 7.42 17.38 -7.82
C ASP A 370 7.04 18.47 -8.85
N LEU A 371 8.02 19.18 -9.43
CA LEU A 371 7.77 20.04 -10.56
C LEU A 371 7.48 19.26 -11.85
N VAL A 372 7.92 18.01 -11.96
CA VAL A 372 7.53 17.15 -13.06
C VAL A 372 6.14 16.59 -12.80
N GLU A 373 5.17 17.07 -13.57
CA GLU A 373 3.79 16.58 -13.52
C GLU A 373 3.63 15.30 -14.34
N ARG A 374 4.33 15.20 -15.49
CA ARG A 374 4.21 14.10 -16.42
C ARG A 374 5.45 13.98 -17.32
N MET A 375 5.85 12.74 -17.61
CA MET A 375 6.80 12.41 -18.67
C MET A 375 6.15 11.39 -19.60
N GLU A 376 5.99 11.74 -20.87
CA GLU A 376 5.19 10.99 -21.83
C GLU A 376 5.99 10.72 -23.10
N LEU A 377 6.03 9.47 -23.54
CA LEU A 377 6.59 9.11 -24.85
C LEU A 377 5.65 9.62 -25.95
N ILE A 378 6.13 10.60 -26.73
CA ILE A 378 5.34 11.23 -27.79
C ILE A 378 5.74 10.77 -29.21
N ASP A 379 6.94 10.21 -29.37
CA ASP A 379 7.42 9.71 -30.67
C ASP A 379 8.48 8.63 -30.47
N GLU A 380 8.37 7.56 -31.25
CA GLU A 380 9.37 6.49 -31.33
C GLU A 380 9.73 6.20 -32.79
N PHE A 381 11.02 6.19 -33.09
CA PHE A 381 11.51 5.97 -34.44
C PHE A 381 12.70 5.02 -34.46
N THR A 382 12.57 3.91 -35.18
CA THR A 382 13.70 2.99 -35.44
C THR A 382 14.31 3.27 -36.79
N ASN A 383 15.62 3.60 -36.81
CA ASN A 383 16.35 3.80 -38.04
C ASN A 383 16.76 2.44 -38.67
N PRO A 384 16.16 2.04 -39.83
CA PRO A 384 16.40 0.72 -40.39
C PRO A 384 17.80 0.51 -40.92
N LYS A 385 18.56 1.59 -41.20
CA LYS A 385 19.94 1.53 -41.69
C LYS A 385 20.97 1.39 -40.55
N LYS A 386 20.67 1.92 -39.38
CA LYS A 386 21.57 1.92 -38.22
C LYS A 386 21.15 0.89 -37.15
N GLY A 387 19.92 0.36 -37.22
CA GLY A 387 19.38 -0.53 -36.20
C GLY A 387 19.20 0.15 -34.83
N LYS A 388 19.21 1.48 -34.78
CA LYS A 388 19.05 2.27 -33.54
C LYS A 388 17.62 2.78 -33.46
N THR A 389 17.04 2.73 -32.26
CA THR A 389 15.73 3.32 -31.93
C THR A 389 15.92 4.63 -31.18
N SER A 390 15.19 5.65 -31.59
CA SER A 390 15.13 6.96 -30.92
C SER A 390 13.75 7.11 -30.27
N LYS A 391 13.72 7.58 -29.03
CA LYS A 391 12.51 7.95 -28.32
C LYS A 391 12.48 9.46 -28.08
N CYS A 392 11.31 10.06 -28.13
CA CYS A 392 11.08 11.46 -27.81
C CYS A 392 10.06 11.55 -26.69
N TYR A 393 10.44 12.14 -25.59
CA TYR A 393 9.58 12.33 -24.44
C TYR A 393 9.20 13.80 -24.31
N ARG A 394 7.92 14.04 -23.98
CA ARG A 394 7.43 15.32 -23.53
C ARG A 394 7.39 15.35 -22.01
N ILE A 395 7.98 16.38 -21.45
CA ILE A 395 7.99 16.63 -20.01
C ILE A 395 7.09 17.82 -19.73
N THR A 396 6.10 17.60 -18.86
CA THR A 396 5.19 18.63 -18.40
C THR A 396 5.66 19.07 -17.01
N TYR A 397 6.13 20.30 -16.90
CA TYR A 397 6.49 20.93 -15.64
C TYR A 397 5.35 21.78 -15.13
N ARG A 398 4.94 21.59 -13.89
CA ARG A 398 3.93 22.41 -13.21
C ARG A 398 4.21 22.47 -11.72
N SER A 399 4.12 23.69 -11.16
CA SER A 399 4.05 23.88 -9.71
C SER A 399 2.60 24.04 -9.26
N MET A 400 2.26 23.46 -8.12
CA MET A 400 0.96 23.67 -7.47
C MET A 400 0.91 25.02 -6.73
N ASP A 401 2.07 25.66 -6.47
CA ASP A 401 2.20 26.82 -5.58
C ASP A 401 2.42 28.14 -6.29
N ARG A 402 2.98 28.10 -7.51
CA ARG A 402 3.40 29.31 -8.23
C ARG A 402 3.50 29.09 -9.74
N SER A 403 3.55 30.18 -10.50
CA SER A 403 3.97 30.11 -11.89
C SER A 403 5.46 29.80 -12.00
N LEU A 404 5.82 28.91 -12.92
CA LEU A 404 7.21 28.61 -13.26
C LEU A 404 7.70 29.61 -14.30
N THR A 405 8.97 30.01 -14.20
CA THR A 405 9.62 30.82 -15.22
C THR A 405 10.30 29.96 -16.29
N ASN A 406 10.47 30.50 -17.50
CA ASN A 406 11.16 29.76 -18.55
C ASN A 406 12.63 29.49 -18.17
N GLU A 407 13.30 30.48 -17.56
CA GLU A 407 14.70 30.39 -17.17
C GLU A 407 14.93 29.27 -16.15
N GLU A 408 14.01 29.10 -15.20
CA GLU A 408 14.04 28.04 -14.22
C GLU A 408 13.88 26.67 -14.88
N ILE A 409 12.91 26.53 -15.77
CA ILE A 409 12.64 25.26 -16.45
C ILE A 409 13.72 24.94 -17.48
N ASP A 410 14.28 25.95 -18.15
CA ASP A 410 15.40 25.74 -19.08
C ASP A 410 16.62 25.19 -18.33
N ALA A 411 16.91 25.68 -17.11
CA ALA A 411 18.00 25.15 -16.30
C ALA A 411 17.80 23.67 -15.91
N LEU A 412 16.58 23.28 -15.48
CA LEU A 412 16.26 21.89 -15.18
C LEU A 412 16.34 20.99 -16.42
N GLN A 413 15.87 21.49 -17.55
CA GLN A 413 15.92 20.77 -18.83
C GLN A 413 17.34 20.59 -19.34
N ASP A 414 18.21 21.57 -19.15
CA ASP A 414 19.62 21.48 -19.51
C ASP A 414 20.37 20.48 -18.61
N GLU A 415 20.10 20.47 -17.30
CA GLU A 415 20.63 19.46 -16.39
C GLU A 415 20.15 18.06 -16.78
N LEU A 416 18.87 17.90 -17.14
CA LEU A 416 18.35 16.61 -17.59
C LEU A 416 19.05 16.13 -18.88
N ARG A 417 19.32 17.03 -19.82
CA ARG A 417 20.06 16.71 -21.06
C ARG A 417 21.49 16.28 -20.79
N GLU A 418 22.14 16.85 -19.79
CA GLU A 418 23.48 16.44 -19.38
C GLU A 418 23.45 15.08 -18.69
N ARG A 419 22.56 14.91 -17.70
CA ARG A 419 22.53 13.71 -16.88
C ARG A 419 21.96 12.47 -17.59
N VAL A 420 21.09 12.65 -18.59
CA VAL A 420 20.56 11.51 -19.37
C VAL A 420 21.65 10.74 -20.11
N LEU A 421 22.80 11.37 -20.40
CA LEU A 421 23.97 10.72 -21.00
C LEU A 421 24.54 9.60 -20.13
N ASP A 422 24.36 9.69 -18.80
CA ASP A 422 24.78 8.67 -17.83
C ASP A 422 24.03 7.33 -18.05
N LEU A 423 22.85 7.37 -18.71
CA LEU A 423 22.08 6.20 -19.10
C LEU A 423 22.57 5.58 -20.45
N GLY A 424 23.68 6.06 -21.01
CA GLY A 424 24.25 5.55 -22.25
C GLY A 424 23.50 5.95 -23.51
N VAL A 425 22.57 6.89 -23.44
CA VAL A 425 21.81 7.41 -24.57
C VAL A 425 22.61 8.46 -25.37
N GLU A 426 22.20 8.72 -26.61
CA GLU A 426 22.75 9.79 -27.45
C GLU A 426 21.65 10.83 -27.71
N VAL A 427 21.74 12.03 -27.10
CA VAL A 427 20.76 13.11 -27.29
C VAL A 427 20.76 13.59 -28.76
N ARG A 428 19.55 13.91 -29.27
CA ARG A 428 19.34 14.36 -30.65
C ARG A 428 19.19 15.88 -30.70
#